data_fe3f0e4b075014f500b4a5e29b18bbdf
#
_entry.id   fe3f0e4b075014f500b4a5e29b18bbdf
#
_cell.length_a   1.000
_cell.length_b   1.000
_cell.length_c   1.000
_cell.angle_alpha   90.00
_cell.angle_beta   90.00
_cell.angle_gamma   90.00
#
_symmetry.space_group_name_H-M   'P 1'
#
loop_
_entity.id
_entity.type
_entity.pdbx_description
1 polymer ?
#
loop_
_entity_poly.entity_id
_entity_poly.type
_entity_poly.pdbx_seq_one_letter_code
_entity_poly.pdbx_strand_id
1 'polypeptide(L)'
;MKISTYHKSFNNQVDIVKLGFDGYPTHKKEKIVDGTGYDRIYASCIFTVNKDWFKVINCNNVKIGGTGIDLSYNLPDYVDKLEEDYSIYPENNDSYGFITRGCIRNCYFCFVPKKEGKLYKYRDWKEIVRHKNTYFLDNNFLAYNGHKKNSPRTD
;
A
#
# COMPACT_ATOMS: atom_id res chain seq x y z
N MET A 1 -0.29 6.52 -0.44
CA MET A 1 0.91 7.24 -0.84
C MET A 1 1.00 7.42 -2.37
N LYS A 2 1.11 6.41 -3.22
CA LYS A 2 1.22 6.54 -4.70
C LYS A 2 0.02 7.24 -5.37
N ILE A 3 -1.21 6.98 -4.92
CA ILE A 3 -2.41 7.70 -5.36
C ILE A 3 -2.32 9.19 -5.01
N SER A 4 -1.75 9.52 -3.86
CA SER A 4 -1.51 10.91 -3.45
C SER A 4 -0.53 11.58 -4.40
N THR A 5 0.62 10.95 -4.68
CA THR A 5 1.59 11.45 -5.66
C THR A 5 0.93 11.72 -7.02
N TYR A 6 0.11 10.77 -7.49
CA TYR A 6 -0.63 10.91 -8.74
C TYR A 6 -1.53 12.15 -8.75
N HIS A 7 -2.35 12.34 -7.72
CA HIS A 7 -3.27 13.48 -7.68
C HIS A 7 -2.54 14.81 -7.50
N LYS A 8 -1.50 14.86 -6.68
CA LYS A 8 -0.68 16.06 -6.49
C LYS A 8 0.05 16.49 -7.76
N SER A 9 0.41 15.56 -8.66
CA SER A 9 1.01 15.91 -9.96
C SER A 9 0.06 16.70 -10.88
N PHE A 10 -1.24 16.69 -10.59
CA PHE A 10 -2.26 17.51 -11.24
C PHE A 10 -2.70 18.72 -10.39
N ASN A 11 -1.90 19.12 -9.38
CA ASN A 11 -2.19 20.19 -8.44
C ASN A 11 -3.48 19.99 -7.59
N ASN A 12 -3.93 18.74 -7.44
CA ASN A 12 -5.06 18.44 -6.56
C ASN A 12 -4.59 18.43 -5.10
N GLN A 13 -5.43 18.99 -4.23
CA GLN A 13 -5.26 18.82 -2.78
C GLN A 13 -5.59 17.38 -2.38
N VAL A 14 -4.79 16.80 -1.50
CA VAL A 14 -4.98 15.43 -1.02
C VAL A 14 -4.88 15.40 0.49
N ASP A 15 -5.94 14.92 1.13
CA ASP A 15 -6.02 14.71 2.56
C ASP A 15 -6.06 13.21 2.88
N ILE A 16 -5.65 12.83 4.09
CA ILE A 16 -5.69 11.45 4.55
C ILE A 16 -6.54 11.32 5.81
N VAL A 17 -7.43 10.32 5.81
CA VAL A 17 -8.17 9.92 6.99
C VAL A 17 -7.70 8.53 7.43
N LYS A 18 -7.15 8.45 8.65
CA LYS A 18 -6.74 7.19 9.26
C LYS A 18 -7.91 6.63 10.07
N LEU A 19 -8.48 5.53 9.63
CA LEU A 19 -9.48 4.80 10.40
C LEU A 19 -8.73 3.87 11.35
N GLY A 20 -8.42 4.36 12.56
CA GLY A 20 -7.62 3.67 13.54
C GLY A 20 -8.17 2.28 13.89
N PHE A 21 -7.26 1.37 14.23
CA PHE A 21 -7.58 0.04 14.72
C PHE A 21 -7.77 0.13 16.25
N ASP A 22 -9.01 0.11 16.70
CA ASP A 22 -9.35 0.23 18.14
C ASP A 22 -9.39 -1.16 18.83
N GLY A 23 -8.48 -2.06 18.47
CA GLY A 23 -8.39 -3.41 19.03
C GLY A 23 -9.13 -4.49 18.22
N TYR A 24 -9.08 -5.75 18.67
CA TYR A 24 -9.78 -6.86 18.05
C TYR A 24 -11.30 -6.60 18.03
N PRO A 25 -11.97 -6.81 16.89
CA PRO A 25 -13.35 -6.39 16.71
C PRO A 25 -14.34 -7.33 17.38
N THR A 26 -14.44 -7.27 18.69
CA THR A 26 -15.57 -7.89 19.41
C THR A 26 -16.84 -7.03 19.32
N HIS A 27 -16.69 -5.73 19.01
CA HIS A 27 -17.81 -4.80 18.82
C HIS A 27 -17.51 -3.82 17.69
N LYS A 28 -17.80 -4.22 16.43
CA LYS A 28 -17.63 -3.37 15.26
C LYS A 28 -18.64 -2.22 15.29
N LYS A 29 -18.20 -1.02 15.65
CA LYS A 29 -18.94 0.18 15.30
C LYS A 29 -18.52 0.61 13.90
N GLU A 30 -19.48 0.68 12.98
CA GLU A 30 -19.28 1.24 11.65
C GLU A 30 -18.76 2.68 11.78
N LYS A 31 -17.64 2.99 11.12
CA LYS A 31 -17.08 4.34 11.08
C LYS A 31 -17.65 5.07 9.87
N ILE A 32 -18.27 6.22 10.11
CA ILE A 32 -18.78 7.07 9.05
C ILE A 32 -17.70 8.08 8.65
N VAL A 33 -17.39 8.12 7.36
CA VAL A 33 -16.49 9.08 6.75
C VAL A 33 -17.33 10.06 5.95
N ASP A 34 -17.36 11.31 6.37
CA ASP A 34 -18.04 12.37 5.63
C ASP A 34 -17.15 12.84 4.47
N GLY A 35 -17.65 12.69 3.27
CA GLY A 35 -17.00 13.07 2.03
C GLY A 35 -17.39 14.44 1.51
N THR A 36 -18.08 15.26 2.31
CA THR A 36 -18.48 16.62 1.91
C THR A 36 -17.26 17.43 1.47
N GLY A 37 -17.34 18.02 0.29
CA GLY A 37 -16.25 18.85 -0.28
C GLY A 37 -15.14 18.07 -0.99
N TYR A 38 -15.23 16.75 -1.05
CA TYR A 38 -14.28 15.93 -1.82
C TYR A 38 -14.88 15.46 -3.14
N ASP A 39 -14.17 15.68 -4.23
CA ASP A 39 -14.55 15.20 -5.57
C ASP A 39 -14.40 13.68 -5.70
N ARG A 40 -13.47 13.09 -4.93
CA ARG A 40 -13.16 11.66 -4.98
C ARG A 40 -12.55 11.15 -3.70
N ILE A 41 -12.96 9.96 -3.30
CA ILE A 41 -12.43 9.25 -2.14
C ILE A 41 -11.85 7.89 -2.57
N TYR A 42 -10.66 7.59 -2.07
CA TYR A 42 -10.04 6.28 -2.20
C TYR A 42 -9.93 5.65 -0.81
N ALA A 43 -10.46 4.46 -0.67
CA ALA A 43 -10.35 3.70 0.57
C ALA A 43 -9.53 2.42 0.33
N SER A 44 -8.63 2.09 1.24
CA SER A 44 -7.84 0.87 1.21
C SER A 44 -8.22 -0.04 2.37
N CYS A 45 -8.62 -1.26 2.03
CA CYS A 45 -8.94 -2.32 2.99
C CYS A 45 -7.98 -3.49 2.80
N ILE A 46 -7.17 -3.79 3.81
CA ILE A 46 -6.15 -4.86 3.75
C ILE A 46 -6.75 -6.21 4.17
N PHE A 47 -7.62 -6.20 5.18
CA PHE A 47 -8.21 -7.43 5.75
C PHE A 47 -9.68 -7.54 5.42
N THR A 48 -10.13 -8.68 4.91
CA THR A 48 -11.51 -8.95 4.54
C THR A 48 -12.49 -8.73 5.71
N VAL A 49 -12.05 -8.99 6.93
CA VAL A 49 -12.84 -8.76 8.14
C VAL A 49 -13.24 -7.29 8.34
N ASN A 50 -12.52 -6.37 7.71
CA ASN A 50 -12.73 -4.93 7.84
C ASN A 50 -13.48 -4.30 6.65
N LYS A 51 -13.90 -5.09 5.66
CA LYS A 51 -14.51 -4.56 4.43
C LYS A 51 -15.79 -3.73 4.69
N ASP A 52 -16.56 -4.11 5.71
CA ASP A 52 -17.82 -3.47 6.09
C ASP A 52 -17.67 -2.54 7.32
N TRP A 53 -16.43 -2.14 7.64
CA TRP A 53 -16.14 -1.40 8.87
C TRP A 53 -16.35 0.10 8.74
N PHE A 54 -16.40 0.60 7.54
CA PHE A 54 -16.60 2.03 7.29
C PHE A 54 -17.61 2.25 6.17
N LYS A 55 -18.28 3.39 6.25
CA LYS A 55 -19.20 3.89 5.23
C LYS A 55 -18.84 5.31 4.87
N VAL A 56 -18.79 5.60 3.59
CA VAL A 56 -18.62 6.97 3.09
C VAL A 56 -20.00 7.54 2.78
N ILE A 57 -20.25 8.76 3.25
CA ILE A 57 -21.46 9.53 2.95
C ILE A 57 -21.06 10.83 2.24
N ASN A 58 -22.00 11.48 1.56
CA ASN A 58 -21.84 12.79 0.90
C ASN A 58 -20.74 12.84 -0.19
N CYS A 59 -20.32 11.69 -0.74
CA CYS A 59 -19.46 11.62 -1.92
C CYS A 59 -19.90 10.45 -2.80
N ASN A 60 -20.17 10.72 -4.07
CA ASN A 60 -20.63 9.71 -5.04
C ASN A 60 -19.46 8.99 -5.76
N ASN A 61 -18.27 9.54 -5.70
CA ASN A 61 -17.10 9.00 -6.40
C ASN A 61 -16.14 8.32 -5.40
N VAL A 62 -16.53 7.15 -4.92
CA VAL A 62 -15.76 6.36 -3.96
C VAL A 62 -15.17 5.13 -4.64
N LYS A 63 -13.86 4.95 -4.54
CA LYS A 63 -13.15 3.74 -4.98
C LYS A 63 -12.58 3.02 -3.77
N ILE A 64 -13.00 1.78 -3.58
CA ILE A 64 -12.51 0.93 -2.49
C ILE A 64 -11.66 -0.18 -3.10
N GLY A 65 -10.45 -0.36 -2.58
CA GLY A 65 -9.52 -1.38 -3.04
C GLY A 65 -8.75 -2.02 -1.89
N GLY A 66 -7.74 -2.81 -2.25
CA GLY A 66 -6.90 -3.54 -1.31
C GLY A 66 -7.26 -5.02 -1.21
N THR A 67 -6.35 -5.81 -0.65
CA THR A 67 -6.42 -7.27 -0.59
C THR A 67 -7.61 -7.81 0.19
N GLY A 68 -8.18 -7.01 1.08
CA GLY A 68 -9.39 -7.36 1.84
C GLY A 68 -10.68 -7.26 1.01
N ILE A 69 -10.65 -6.56 -0.12
CA ILE A 69 -11.80 -6.39 -1.03
C ILE A 69 -11.65 -7.34 -2.21
N ASP A 70 -10.53 -7.24 -2.94
CA ASP A 70 -10.27 -8.03 -4.13
C ASP A 70 -8.77 -8.28 -4.30
N LEU A 71 -8.38 -9.55 -4.33
CA LEU A 71 -7.00 -9.96 -4.53
C LEU A 71 -6.50 -9.65 -5.95
N SER A 72 -7.37 -9.60 -6.93
CA SER A 72 -7.02 -9.32 -8.32
C SER A 72 -6.80 -7.82 -8.60
N TYR A 73 -7.35 -6.96 -7.74
CA TYR A 73 -7.26 -5.50 -7.94
C TYR A 73 -5.83 -5.00 -7.72
N ASN A 74 -5.27 -4.39 -8.73
CA ASN A 74 -3.97 -3.71 -8.69
C ASN A 74 -4.13 -2.24 -9.08
N LEU A 75 -3.21 -1.40 -8.62
CA LEU A 75 -3.10 -0.05 -9.14
C LEU A 75 -2.71 -0.10 -10.62
N PRO A 76 -3.21 0.84 -11.44
CA PRO A 76 -2.69 1.00 -12.80
C PRO A 76 -1.17 1.21 -12.78
N ASP A 77 -0.46 0.68 -13.75
CA ASP A 77 1.00 0.72 -13.82
C ASP A 77 1.57 2.13 -13.69
N TYR A 78 0.91 3.11 -14.31
CA TYR A 78 1.35 4.51 -14.25
C TYR A 78 1.23 5.12 -12.85
N VAL A 79 0.36 4.58 -11.97
CA VAL A 79 0.28 4.96 -10.56
C VAL A 79 1.24 4.12 -9.72
N ASP A 80 1.33 2.81 -10.01
CA ASP A 80 2.14 1.90 -9.20
C ASP A 80 3.65 2.16 -9.33
N LYS A 81 4.09 2.75 -10.43
CA LYS A 81 5.47 3.16 -10.68
C LYS A 81 5.85 4.51 -10.03
N LEU A 82 4.88 5.27 -9.52
CA LEU A 82 5.17 6.54 -8.86
C LEU A 82 5.86 6.32 -7.51
N GLU A 83 6.57 7.36 -7.08
CA GLU A 83 7.17 7.42 -5.75
C GLU A 83 6.08 7.52 -4.67
N GLU A 84 6.43 7.08 -3.47
CA GLU A 84 5.58 7.18 -2.29
C GLU A 84 5.55 8.61 -1.75
N ASP A 85 4.37 9.20 -1.61
CA ASP A 85 4.18 10.49 -0.97
C ASP A 85 4.16 10.32 0.56
N TYR A 86 5.29 10.59 1.19
CA TYR A 86 5.41 10.55 2.65
C TYR A 86 4.86 11.82 3.31
N SER A 87 4.62 12.91 2.57
CA SER A 87 4.12 14.16 3.16
C SER A 87 2.72 14.04 3.76
N ILE A 88 1.93 13.04 3.33
CA ILE A 88 0.63 12.73 3.94
C ILE A 88 0.74 12.02 5.31
N TYR A 89 1.98 11.66 5.71
CA TYR A 89 2.29 11.06 7.00
C TYR A 89 3.44 11.83 7.67
N PRO A 90 3.22 13.07 8.13
CA PRO A 90 4.29 13.97 8.58
C PRO A 90 5.08 13.45 9.79
N GLU A 91 4.50 12.56 10.57
CA GLU A 91 5.14 11.94 11.73
C GLU A 91 5.99 10.72 11.37
N ASN A 92 5.91 10.26 10.11
CA ASN A 92 6.63 9.05 9.68
C ASN A 92 8.05 9.42 9.24
N ASN A 93 9.03 8.83 9.89
CA ASN A 93 10.46 9.00 9.61
C ASN A 93 11.10 7.75 8.98
N ASP A 94 10.30 6.82 8.51
CA ASP A 94 10.74 5.56 7.94
C ASP A 94 10.31 5.45 6.47
N SER A 95 11.12 4.78 5.67
CA SER A 95 10.79 4.40 4.30
C SER A 95 10.27 2.97 4.23
N TYR A 96 9.32 2.73 3.36
CA TYR A 96 8.73 1.41 3.13
C TYR A 96 8.68 1.10 1.63
N GLY A 97 9.04 -0.12 1.25
CA GLY A 97 8.91 -0.51 -0.14
C GLY A 97 9.31 -1.95 -0.41
N PHE A 98 9.29 -2.29 -1.69
CA PHE A 98 9.59 -3.63 -2.18
C PHE A 98 10.71 -3.56 -3.20
N ILE A 99 11.78 -4.34 -3.00
CA ILE A 99 12.81 -4.57 -4.01
C ILE A 99 12.34 -5.64 -4.98
N THR A 100 11.66 -6.66 -4.44
CA THR A 100 11.09 -7.76 -5.20
C THR A 100 9.60 -7.91 -4.95
N ARG A 101 8.90 -8.51 -5.91
CA ARG A 101 7.51 -8.94 -5.77
C ARG A 101 7.39 -10.41 -6.11
N GLY A 102 6.29 -11.02 -5.68
CA GLY A 102 6.05 -12.44 -5.89
C GLY A 102 6.85 -13.35 -4.96
N CYS A 103 6.80 -14.64 -5.21
CA CYS A 103 7.48 -15.65 -4.40
C CYS A 103 7.82 -16.87 -5.25
N ILE A 104 8.94 -17.56 -4.93
CA ILE A 104 9.33 -18.84 -5.57
C ILE A 104 8.49 -20.02 -5.05
N ARG A 105 7.87 -19.87 -3.85
CA ARG A 105 7.08 -20.91 -3.21
C ARG A 105 5.62 -20.83 -3.65
N ASN A 106 4.98 -21.96 -3.77
CA ASN A 106 3.56 -22.06 -4.07
C ASN A 106 2.84 -22.76 -2.91
N CYS A 107 2.90 -22.13 -1.71
CA CYS A 107 2.27 -22.69 -0.51
C CYS A 107 0.75 -22.63 -0.66
N TYR A 108 0.05 -23.74 -0.34
CA TYR A 108 -1.40 -23.89 -0.56
C TYR A 108 -2.27 -22.85 0.19
N PHE A 109 -1.79 -22.35 1.33
CA PHE A 109 -2.49 -21.35 2.15
C PHE A 109 -2.11 -19.90 1.81
N CYS A 110 -1.14 -19.69 0.90
CA CYS A 110 -0.58 -18.38 0.63
C CYS A 110 -1.23 -17.74 -0.61
N PHE A 111 -1.66 -16.48 -0.47
CA PHE A 111 -2.23 -15.74 -1.60
C PHE A 111 -1.20 -15.06 -2.49
N VAL A 112 0.07 -14.97 -2.07
CA VAL A 112 1.13 -14.25 -2.83
C VAL A 112 1.31 -14.77 -4.25
N PRO A 113 1.40 -16.08 -4.51
CA PRO A 113 1.50 -16.59 -5.88
C PRO A 113 0.31 -16.20 -6.77
N LYS A 114 -0.89 -16.14 -6.18
CA LYS A 114 -2.11 -15.74 -6.88
C LYS A 114 -2.17 -14.23 -7.13
N LYS A 115 -1.67 -13.41 -6.19
CA LYS A 115 -1.71 -11.95 -6.23
C LYS A 115 -0.58 -11.37 -7.07
N GLU A 116 0.64 -11.85 -6.87
CA GLU A 116 1.87 -11.24 -7.38
C GLU A 116 2.64 -12.15 -8.36
N GLY A 117 2.30 -13.45 -8.41
CA GLY A 117 2.96 -14.41 -9.29
C GLY A 117 4.33 -14.86 -8.82
N LYS A 118 5.20 -15.19 -9.77
CA LYS A 118 6.59 -15.62 -9.53
C LYS A 118 7.45 -14.45 -9.08
N LEU A 119 8.53 -14.78 -8.36
CA LEU A 119 9.50 -13.79 -7.88
C LEU A 119 10.17 -13.03 -9.03
N TYR A 120 10.14 -11.71 -8.97
CA TYR A 120 10.82 -10.83 -9.92
C TYR A 120 11.34 -9.57 -9.23
N LYS A 121 12.35 -8.90 -9.84
CA LYS A 121 12.82 -7.58 -9.40
C LYS A 121 11.75 -6.54 -9.71
N TYR A 122 11.36 -5.77 -8.70
CA TYR A 122 10.34 -4.74 -8.83
C TYR A 122 10.96 -3.34 -8.91
N ARG A 123 11.84 -2.97 -7.94
CA ARG A 123 12.52 -1.68 -7.88
C ARG A 123 13.98 -1.82 -7.45
N ASP A 124 14.75 -0.77 -7.66
CA ASP A 124 16.05 -0.64 -7.03
C ASP A 124 15.89 -0.13 -5.58
N TRP A 125 16.74 -0.61 -4.67
CA TRP A 125 16.68 -0.18 -3.27
C TRP A 125 16.90 1.32 -3.10
N LYS A 126 17.70 1.96 -3.97
CA LYS A 126 17.97 3.40 -3.97
C LYS A 126 16.72 4.24 -4.23
N GLU A 127 15.77 3.71 -4.97
CA GLU A 127 14.49 4.36 -5.24
C GLU A 127 13.56 4.33 -4.03
N ILE A 128 13.80 3.42 -3.08
CA ILE A 128 12.96 3.22 -1.90
C ILE A 128 13.46 4.04 -0.72
N VAL A 129 14.78 4.16 -0.55
CA VAL A 129 15.40 4.84 0.59
C VAL A 129 15.16 6.36 0.51
N ARG A 130 14.37 6.89 1.43
CA ARG A 130 14.07 8.31 1.58
C ARG A 130 14.38 8.84 2.99
N HIS A 131 14.42 7.94 3.98
CA HIS A 131 14.63 8.25 5.39
C HIS A 131 15.78 7.40 5.95
N LYS A 132 16.18 7.71 7.19
CA LYS A 132 17.27 7.01 7.88
C LYS A 132 17.01 5.50 8.01
N ASN A 133 15.78 5.13 8.31
CA ASN A 133 15.37 3.73 8.40
C ASN A 133 14.57 3.35 7.15
N THR A 134 14.79 2.14 6.65
CA THR A 134 14.04 1.61 5.50
C THR A 134 13.62 0.18 5.75
N TYR A 135 12.35 -0.09 5.57
CA TYR A 135 11.75 -1.43 5.72
C TYR A 135 11.40 -1.99 4.35
N PHE A 136 12.09 -3.05 3.95
CA PHE A 136 11.75 -3.81 2.75
C PHE A 136 10.68 -4.83 3.10
N LEU A 137 9.55 -4.74 2.41
CA LEU A 137 8.34 -5.53 2.67
C LEU A 137 8.25 -6.77 1.77
N ASP A 138 9.37 -7.21 1.26
CA ASP A 138 9.48 -8.33 0.31
C ASP A 138 8.97 -9.65 0.90
N ASN A 139 8.19 -10.40 0.12
CA ASN A 139 7.68 -11.70 0.57
C ASN A 139 8.77 -12.77 0.73
N ASN A 140 9.79 -12.74 -0.12
CA ASN A 140 10.89 -13.70 -0.11
C ASN A 140 12.18 -13.13 -0.73
N PHE A 141 12.69 -12.06 -0.15
CA PHE A 141 13.86 -11.33 -0.65
C PHE A 141 15.09 -12.21 -0.82
N LEU A 142 15.37 -13.10 0.14
CA LEU A 142 16.55 -13.95 0.12
C LEU A 142 16.57 -14.98 -1.03
N ALA A 143 15.42 -15.27 -1.62
CA ALA A 143 15.34 -16.12 -2.81
C ALA A 143 15.71 -15.40 -4.10
N TYR A 144 15.85 -14.08 -4.08
CA TYR A 144 16.23 -13.28 -5.23
C TYR A 144 17.77 -13.27 -5.39
N ASN A 145 18.29 -13.85 -6.46
CA ASN A 145 19.73 -13.97 -6.70
C ASN A 145 20.47 -12.61 -6.83
N GLY A 146 19.74 -11.53 -7.07
CA GLY A 146 20.28 -10.18 -7.16
C GLY A 146 20.45 -9.46 -5.81
N HIS A 147 20.05 -10.07 -4.67
CA HIS A 147 20.09 -9.40 -3.35
C HIS A 147 21.51 -8.99 -2.94
N LYS A 148 22.52 -9.79 -3.25
CA LYS A 148 23.95 -9.50 -2.96
C LYS A 148 24.46 -8.24 -3.66
N LYS A 149 23.88 -7.88 -4.82
CA LYS A 149 24.22 -6.67 -5.57
C LYS A 149 23.47 -5.42 -5.09
N ASN A 150 22.38 -5.62 -4.36
CA ASN A 150 21.47 -4.54 -3.93
C ASN A 150 21.54 -4.26 -2.43
N SER A 151 22.35 -4.98 -1.66
CA SER A 151 22.57 -4.67 -0.24
C SER A 151 23.46 -3.43 -0.11
N PRO A 152 23.08 -2.39 0.67
CA PRO A 152 24.02 -1.35 1.05
C PRO A 152 25.18 -2.02 1.81
N ARG A 153 26.42 -1.70 1.44
CA ARG A 153 27.56 -2.07 2.26
C ARG A 153 27.47 -1.26 3.55
N THR A 154 27.37 -1.94 4.66
CA THR A 154 27.63 -1.34 5.97
C THR A 154 29.15 -1.34 6.14
N ASP A 155 29.77 -0.21 5.78
CA ASP A 155 31.12 0.10 6.20
C ASP A 155 31.10 0.64 7.62
#